data_8c4a504dca247db03cdd200d552a5d09
#
_entry.id   8c4a504dca247db03cdd200d552a5d09
#
_cell.length_a   1.000
_cell.length_b   1.000
_cell.length_c   1.000
_cell.angle_alpha   90.00
_cell.angle_beta   90.00
_cell.angle_gamma   90.00
#
_symmetry.space_group_name_H-M   'P 1'
#
loop_
_entity.id
_entity.type
_entity.pdbx_description
1 polymer ?
#
loop_
_entity_poly.entity_id
_entity_poly.type
_entity_poly.pdbx_seq_one_letter_code
_entity_poly.pdbx_strand_id
1 'polypeptide(L)'
;RINRPEQLISSLPEVMRVLTSPAETGTVTLCLPQDVQAEAFDFPVHLFQKRVWKIQRPRPDLSQLAMAAALIQESHKPLMVVGGGAHYSEALEVLKKFVNKTGIPVAETFAGKGALRYDNPHNLGAIGSTGTIGAVEMARDADLVIGIGTRYSDFTTASKTAFQHPEVKFININICELDTAKHGGMMLQGDAKVTLEELQTLLGDFKINKDHRQKAQKFNEQWDKRVDEVYNYRHGKGLSQGEIIGAVNNFSDENDVMISAAGSLPGDLHKLWKTKNSKGFHLEYGNSCMGYEIAGGLGAKMADPTREIYVMIGDGSYLMLAQEIVTSIQENFKLTIILINNDGYKSIGSLSRSLGSEGYGTRFLYRNEQTGLIDGDETNKNATLPVDLASNAKSLGAHVIECQTFKDIQNALIEAKSINKTTVIYTECDRHQDIEGYAWWEVPIAEVSQMKSVQKAYKEYLKHKKNQRFYY
;
A
#
# COMPACT_ATOMS: atom_id res chain seq x y z
N ARG A 1 22.49 20.13 13.72
CA ARG A 1 23.20 19.82 14.93
C ARG A 1 23.18 21.03 15.84
N ILE A 2 22.81 20.84 17.10
CA ILE A 2 22.81 21.86 18.16
C ILE A 2 24.20 21.86 18.80
N ASN A 3 24.92 22.96 18.68
CA ASN A 3 26.27 23.11 19.26
C ASN A 3 26.27 23.95 20.55
N ARG A 4 25.16 24.65 20.85
CA ARG A 4 24.91 25.45 22.05
C ARG A 4 23.42 25.44 22.37
N PRO A 5 23.00 25.44 23.64
CA PRO A 5 21.59 25.31 24.06
C PRO A 5 20.66 26.34 23.39
N GLU A 6 21.09 27.61 23.27
CA GLU A 6 20.25 28.68 22.71
C GLU A 6 19.86 28.48 21.24
N GLN A 7 20.59 27.63 20.49
CA GLN A 7 20.22 27.31 19.11
C GLN A 7 18.88 26.60 18.98
N LEU A 8 18.40 25.95 20.03
CA LEU A 8 17.06 25.36 20.05
C LEU A 8 15.95 26.38 19.80
N ILE A 9 16.12 27.62 20.25
CA ILE A 9 15.12 28.70 20.12
C ILE A 9 14.81 28.97 18.64
N SER A 10 15.83 28.96 17.78
CA SER A 10 15.65 29.17 16.32
C SER A 10 15.45 27.86 15.55
N SER A 11 16.07 26.78 15.98
CA SER A 11 16.02 25.50 15.24
C SER A 11 14.67 24.79 15.35
N LEU A 12 14.00 24.82 16.51
CA LEU A 12 12.71 24.14 16.67
C LEU A 12 11.61 24.68 15.75
N PRO A 13 11.44 26.02 15.56
CA PRO A 13 10.52 26.53 14.54
C PRO A 13 10.81 26.03 13.12
N GLU A 14 12.10 25.93 12.73
CA GLU A 14 12.49 25.40 11.41
C GLU A 14 12.19 23.91 11.26
N VAL A 15 12.39 23.11 12.32
CA VAL A 15 11.93 21.72 12.35
C VAL A 15 10.44 21.63 12.08
N MET A 16 9.64 22.43 12.78
CA MET A 16 8.19 22.44 12.61
C MET A 16 7.78 22.98 11.23
N ARG A 17 8.48 23.96 10.68
CA ARG A 17 8.25 24.43 9.31
C ARG A 17 8.34 23.29 8.31
N VAL A 18 9.39 22.45 8.40
CA VAL A 18 9.54 21.29 7.51
C VAL A 18 8.45 20.25 7.76
N LEU A 19 8.19 19.90 9.02
CA LEU A 19 7.17 18.87 9.36
C LEU A 19 5.75 19.26 8.98
N THR A 20 5.46 20.57 8.87
CA THR A 20 4.12 21.09 8.55
C THR A 20 4.00 21.72 7.16
N SER A 21 5.08 21.67 6.36
CA SER A 21 5.02 22.11 4.96
C SER A 21 4.12 21.19 4.15
N PRO A 22 3.16 21.71 3.38
CA PRO A 22 2.30 20.85 2.56
C PRO A 22 3.06 20.18 1.40
N ALA A 23 4.08 20.84 0.84
CA ALA A 23 4.82 20.34 -0.34
C ALA A 23 6.18 19.73 0.01
N GLU A 24 6.88 20.30 0.99
CA GLU A 24 8.26 19.94 1.35
C GLU A 24 8.36 19.14 2.65
N THR A 25 7.22 18.61 3.14
CA THR A 25 7.23 17.79 4.35
C THR A 25 8.17 16.60 4.22
N GLY A 26 8.92 16.34 5.27
CA GLY A 26 9.88 15.25 5.31
C GLY A 26 10.42 15.01 6.71
N THR A 27 11.30 14.04 6.83
CA THR A 27 12.00 13.73 8.08
C THR A 27 12.96 14.85 8.45
N VAL A 28 13.04 15.15 9.76
CA VAL A 28 14.02 16.09 10.32
C VAL A 28 14.84 15.38 11.37
N THR A 29 16.15 15.47 11.25
CA THR A 29 17.07 14.97 12.27
C THR A 29 17.62 16.12 13.12
N LEU A 30 17.29 16.14 14.41
CA LEU A 30 17.81 17.06 15.38
C LEU A 30 18.90 16.38 16.23
N CYS A 31 20.17 16.72 15.95
CA CYS A 31 21.30 16.16 16.70
C CYS A 31 21.55 16.98 17.96
N LEU A 32 21.46 16.34 19.11
CA LEU A 32 21.74 16.92 20.43
C LEU A 32 23.01 16.25 21.01
N PRO A 33 24.20 16.88 20.88
CA PRO A 33 25.45 16.33 21.44
C PRO A 33 25.36 16.18 22.93
N GLN A 34 25.97 15.12 23.45
CA GLN A 34 25.86 14.77 24.88
C GLN A 34 26.44 15.85 25.83
N ASP A 35 27.52 16.50 25.44
CA ASP A 35 28.14 17.61 26.18
C ASP A 35 27.21 18.82 26.24
N VAL A 36 26.58 19.19 25.13
CA VAL A 36 25.61 20.31 25.04
C VAL A 36 24.37 20.04 25.90
N GLN A 37 23.91 18.77 25.99
CA GLN A 37 22.77 18.40 26.83
C GLN A 37 23.02 18.61 28.32
N ALA A 38 24.30 18.67 28.75
CA ALA A 38 24.68 18.91 30.14
C ALA A 38 24.85 20.40 30.48
N GLU A 39 24.78 21.29 29.46
CA GLU A 39 24.92 22.73 29.68
C GLU A 39 23.62 23.32 30.25
N ALA A 40 23.78 24.25 31.20
CA ALA A 40 22.66 25.01 31.74
C ALA A 40 22.38 26.26 30.88
N PHE A 41 21.10 26.52 30.59
CA PHE A 41 20.67 27.70 29.84
C PHE A 41 19.28 28.14 30.29
N ASP A 42 19.06 29.44 30.41
CA ASP A 42 17.77 30.03 30.76
C ASP A 42 16.87 30.16 29.51
N PHE A 43 16.12 29.10 29.22
CA PHE A 43 15.18 29.12 28.08
C PHE A 43 14.00 30.05 28.35
N PRO A 44 13.58 30.88 27.38
CA PRO A 44 12.36 31.68 27.49
C PRO A 44 11.13 30.79 27.72
N VAL A 45 10.32 31.11 28.73
CA VAL A 45 9.12 30.32 29.11
C VAL A 45 8.17 30.11 27.92
N HIS A 46 8.07 31.08 27.02
CA HIS A 46 7.20 30.99 25.85
C HIS A 46 7.64 29.91 24.83
N LEU A 47 8.89 29.43 24.89
CA LEU A 47 9.37 28.31 24.07
C LEU A 47 8.57 27.03 24.34
N PHE A 48 8.14 26.83 25.59
CA PHE A 48 7.42 25.66 26.06
C PHE A 48 5.89 25.79 25.96
N GLN A 49 5.38 26.92 25.50
CA GLN A 49 3.95 27.10 25.34
C GLN A 49 3.42 26.23 24.18
N LYS A 50 2.25 25.64 24.39
CA LYS A 50 1.55 24.88 23.33
C LYS A 50 1.28 25.77 22.12
N ARG A 51 1.71 25.29 20.95
CA ARG A 51 1.45 25.94 19.65
C ARG A 51 0.58 25.05 18.78
N VAL A 52 -0.31 25.64 18.00
CA VAL A 52 -1.11 24.96 17.00
C VAL A 52 -0.57 25.34 15.63
N TRP A 53 -0.06 24.35 14.93
CA TRP A 53 0.46 24.51 13.58
C TRP A 53 -0.64 24.20 12.57
N LYS A 54 -0.93 25.16 11.68
CA LYS A 54 -1.96 25.00 10.65
C LYS A 54 -1.28 24.65 9.33
N ILE A 55 -1.65 23.51 8.76
CA ILE A 55 -1.21 23.12 7.41
C ILE A 55 -2.03 23.93 6.40
N GLN A 56 -1.34 24.65 5.53
CA GLN A 56 -1.98 25.45 4.49
C GLN A 56 -2.49 24.58 3.34
N ARG A 57 -3.55 25.04 2.67
CA ARG A 57 -4.12 24.40 1.48
C ARG A 57 -4.00 25.36 0.29
N PRO A 58 -2.84 25.37 -0.43
CA PRO A 58 -2.67 26.22 -1.60
C PRO A 58 -3.63 25.82 -2.72
N ARG A 59 -4.09 26.81 -3.46
CA ARG A 59 -4.99 26.67 -4.60
C ARG A 59 -4.20 26.71 -5.89
N PRO A 60 -4.58 25.91 -6.92
CA PRO A 60 -3.99 26.02 -8.24
C PRO A 60 -4.38 27.34 -8.92
N ASP A 61 -3.67 27.66 -10.00
CA ASP A 61 -3.99 28.81 -10.85
C ASP A 61 -5.39 28.67 -11.46
N LEU A 62 -6.16 29.77 -11.45
CA LEU A 62 -7.55 29.78 -11.92
C LEU A 62 -7.67 29.50 -13.42
N SER A 63 -6.70 29.94 -14.22
CA SER A 63 -6.70 29.66 -15.66
C SER A 63 -6.47 28.18 -15.94
N GLN A 64 -5.57 27.57 -15.20
CA GLN A 64 -5.31 26.11 -15.29
C GLN A 64 -6.53 25.30 -14.83
N LEU A 65 -7.23 25.73 -13.79
CA LEU A 65 -8.49 25.10 -13.36
C LEU A 65 -9.57 25.14 -14.44
N ALA A 66 -9.74 26.28 -15.09
CA ALA A 66 -10.73 26.42 -16.17
C ALA A 66 -10.39 25.52 -17.36
N MET A 67 -9.10 25.45 -17.75
CA MET A 67 -8.62 24.57 -18.81
C MET A 67 -8.81 23.09 -18.44
N ALA A 68 -8.54 22.72 -17.20
CA ALA A 68 -8.74 21.35 -16.70
C ALA A 68 -10.22 20.96 -16.73
N ALA A 69 -11.12 21.85 -16.33
CA ALA A 69 -12.57 21.62 -16.40
C ALA A 69 -13.02 21.39 -17.84
N ALA A 70 -12.55 22.19 -18.81
CA ALA A 70 -12.84 22.02 -20.22
C ALA A 70 -12.32 20.66 -20.73
N LEU A 71 -11.09 20.27 -20.39
CA LEU A 71 -10.50 18.99 -20.77
C LEU A 71 -11.27 17.79 -20.21
N ILE A 72 -11.78 17.89 -18.98
CA ILE A 72 -12.65 16.86 -18.37
C ILE A 72 -13.97 16.76 -19.15
N GLN A 73 -14.58 17.89 -19.55
CA GLN A 73 -15.84 17.92 -20.30
C GLN A 73 -15.70 17.36 -21.72
N GLU A 74 -14.54 17.50 -22.33
CA GLU A 74 -14.24 16.96 -23.68
C GLU A 74 -13.91 15.46 -23.67
N SER A 75 -13.47 14.91 -22.53
CA SER A 75 -13.07 13.51 -22.42
C SER A 75 -14.25 12.55 -22.53
N HIS A 76 -14.02 11.44 -23.23
CA HIS A 76 -15.01 10.37 -23.37
C HIS A 76 -14.79 9.20 -22.40
N LYS A 77 -13.55 8.99 -21.98
CA LYS A 77 -13.14 7.87 -21.12
C LYS A 77 -12.24 8.32 -19.97
N PRO A 78 -12.67 9.30 -19.15
CA PRO A 78 -11.84 9.77 -18.05
C PRO A 78 -11.71 8.71 -16.95
N LEU A 79 -10.52 8.65 -16.33
CA LEU A 79 -10.21 7.82 -15.16
C LEU A 79 -9.51 8.69 -14.10
N MET A 80 -9.95 8.59 -12.86
CA MET A 80 -9.21 9.15 -11.72
C MET A 80 -8.23 8.11 -11.15
N VAL A 81 -6.98 8.53 -10.90
CA VAL A 81 -5.97 7.75 -10.20
C VAL A 81 -5.63 8.45 -8.89
N VAL A 82 -6.12 7.88 -7.79
CA VAL A 82 -6.03 8.50 -6.47
C VAL A 82 -4.87 7.92 -5.68
N GLY A 83 -4.00 8.80 -5.18
CA GLY A 83 -2.86 8.49 -4.33
C GLY A 83 -3.00 8.98 -2.89
N GLY A 84 -1.95 8.80 -2.10
CA GLY A 84 -1.92 9.15 -0.67
C GLY A 84 -2.14 10.64 -0.39
N GLY A 85 -1.80 11.54 -1.33
CA GLY A 85 -2.05 12.97 -1.18
C GLY A 85 -3.53 13.31 -0.97
N ALA A 86 -4.46 12.51 -1.46
CA ALA A 86 -5.89 12.69 -1.20
C ALA A 86 -6.25 12.44 0.27
N HIS A 87 -5.62 11.47 0.94
CA HIS A 87 -5.77 11.23 2.37
C HIS A 87 -5.17 12.38 3.20
N TYR A 88 -3.94 12.79 2.88
CA TYR A 88 -3.25 13.87 3.61
C TYR A 88 -3.93 15.23 3.46
N SER A 89 -4.57 15.49 2.33
CA SER A 89 -5.35 16.73 2.13
C SER A 89 -6.76 16.64 2.72
N GLU A 90 -7.17 15.52 3.33
CA GLU A 90 -8.53 15.27 3.80
C GLU A 90 -9.60 15.47 2.69
N ALA A 91 -9.26 15.07 1.45
CA ALA A 91 -10.10 15.28 0.27
C ALA A 91 -11.20 14.23 0.10
N LEU A 92 -11.25 13.17 0.91
CA LEU A 92 -12.02 11.96 0.60
C LEU A 92 -13.53 12.18 0.51
N GLU A 93 -14.09 12.98 1.40
CA GLU A 93 -15.52 13.33 1.33
C GLU A 93 -15.85 14.21 0.11
N VAL A 94 -14.93 15.08 -0.27
CA VAL A 94 -15.08 15.89 -1.50
C VAL A 94 -14.94 14.99 -2.73
N LEU A 95 -13.97 14.11 -2.74
CA LEU A 95 -13.78 13.10 -3.80
C LEU A 95 -15.03 12.25 -3.99
N LYS A 96 -15.59 11.71 -2.91
CA LYS A 96 -16.83 10.93 -2.93
C LYS A 96 -18.00 11.71 -3.55
N LYS A 97 -18.18 12.98 -3.15
CA LYS A 97 -19.21 13.84 -3.74
C LYS A 97 -18.95 14.09 -5.22
N PHE A 98 -17.71 14.37 -5.59
CA PHE A 98 -17.27 14.63 -6.95
C PHE A 98 -17.57 13.44 -7.87
N VAL A 99 -17.15 12.23 -7.49
CA VAL A 99 -17.35 11.03 -8.31
C VAL A 99 -18.81 10.61 -8.39
N ASN A 100 -19.57 10.76 -7.31
CA ASN A 100 -21.01 10.48 -7.31
C ASN A 100 -21.78 11.44 -8.22
N LYS A 101 -21.33 12.69 -8.36
CA LYS A 101 -21.93 13.69 -9.25
C LYS A 101 -21.54 13.47 -10.71
N THR A 102 -20.25 13.29 -10.98
CA THR A 102 -19.69 13.17 -12.34
C THR A 102 -19.81 11.78 -12.94
N GLY A 103 -19.78 10.75 -12.09
CA GLY A 103 -19.74 9.34 -12.49
C GLY A 103 -18.36 8.85 -12.92
N ILE A 104 -17.29 9.66 -12.82
CA ILE A 104 -15.93 9.28 -13.22
C ILE A 104 -15.42 8.13 -12.35
N PRO A 105 -14.96 7.01 -12.93
CA PRO A 105 -14.42 5.89 -12.19
C PRO A 105 -13.08 6.25 -11.53
N VAL A 106 -12.82 5.61 -10.39
CA VAL A 106 -11.63 5.82 -9.55
C VAL A 106 -10.85 4.53 -9.44
N ALA A 107 -9.54 4.62 -9.64
CA ALA A 107 -8.58 3.57 -9.33
C ALA A 107 -7.62 4.06 -8.24
N GLU A 108 -7.31 3.19 -7.28
CA GLU A 108 -6.55 3.52 -6.08
C GLU A 108 -5.12 3.00 -6.16
N THR A 109 -4.13 3.85 -5.90
CA THR A 109 -2.75 3.40 -5.71
C THR A 109 -2.61 2.74 -4.33
N PHE A 110 -1.47 2.11 -4.04
CA PHE A 110 -1.20 1.57 -2.70
C PHE A 110 -1.48 2.59 -1.58
N ALA A 111 -0.92 3.79 -1.71
CA ALA A 111 -1.10 4.85 -0.72
C ALA A 111 -2.49 5.51 -0.79
N GLY A 112 -3.20 5.35 -1.90
CA GLY A 112 -4.55 5.87 -2.11
C GLY A 112 -5.67 4.92 -1.69
N LYS A 113 -5.35 3.65 -1.36
CA LYS A 113 -6.37 2.65 -1.04
C LYS A 113 -7.21 3.07 0.17
N GLY A 114 -8.53 2.93 0.01
CA GLY A 114 -9.51 3.45 0.96
C GLY A 114 -9.91 4.90 0.72
N ALA A 115 -9.51 5.50 -0.41
CA ALA A 115 -10.01 6.81 -0.81
C ALA A 115 -11.52 6.79 -1.04
N LEU A 116 -12.03 5.68 -1.54
CA LEU A 116 -13.46 5.38 -1.55
C LEU A 116 -13.74 4.08 -0.79
N ARG A 117 -14.92 3.96 -0.22
CA ARG A 117 -15.38 2.69 0.35
C ARG A 117 -15.45 1.64 -0.77
N TYR A 118 -15.12 0.37 -0.45
CA TYR A 118 -15.03 -0.72 -1.43
C TYR A 118 -16.31 -0.93 -2.27
N ASP A 119 -17.49 -0.67 -1.69
CA ASP A 119 -18.81 -0.83 -2.32
C ASP A 119 -19.30 0.44 -3.06
N ASN A 120 -18.48 1.48 -3.18
CA ASN A 120 -18.82 2.63 -4.01
C ASN A 120 -18.83 2.21 -5.49
N PRO A 121 -19.92 2.44 -6.25
CA PRO A 121 -20.03 1.97 -7.64
C PRO A 121 -19.01 2.55 -8.60
N HIS A 122 -18.29 3.60 -8.19
CA HIS A 122 -17.23 4.24 -8.97
C HIS A 122 -15.83 3.76 -8.59
N ASN A 123 -15.67 2.95 -7.54
CA ASN A 123 -14.37 2.44 -7.09
C ASN A 123 -13.98 1.17 -7.86
N LEU A 124 -13.00 1.25 -8.73
CA LEU A 124 -12.42 0.12 -9.47
C LEU A 124 -11.39 -0.68 -8.64
N GLY A 125 -11.04 -0.20 -7.45
CA GLY A 125 -10.01 -0.79 -6.60
C GLY A 125 -8.58 -0.45 -7.06
N ALA A 126 -7.67 -1.39 -6.84
CA ALA A 126 -6.24 -1.23 -7.06
C ALA A 126 -5.85 -0.98 -8.52
N ILE A 127 -4.89 -0.06 -8.77
CA ILE A 127 -4.28 0.18 -10.08
C ILE A 127 -2.80 -0.22 -10.12
N GLY A 128 -2.30 -0.46 -11.31
CA GLY A 128 -0.89 -0.70 -11.61
C GLY A 128 -0.51 -2.18 -11.54
N SER A 129 0.72 -2.47 -11.13
CA SER A 129 1.27 -3.84 -11.13
C SER A 129 0.45 -4.83 -10.30
N THR A 130 -0.21 -4.35 -9.26
CA THR A 130 -1.13 -5.13 -8.42
C THR A 130 -2.59 -4.73 -8.65
N GLY A 131 -2.90 -4.27 -9.86
CA GLY A 131 -4.23 -3.77 -10.23
C GLY A 131 -5.30 -4.86 -10.31
N THR A 132 -6.55 -4.46 -10.06
CA THR A 132 -7.73 -5.26 -10.39
C THR A 132 -7.92 -5.27 -11.90
N ILE A 133 -8.64 -6.28 -12.42
CA ILE A 133 -8.91 -6.35 -13.86
C ILE A 133 -9.62 -5.08 -14.37
N GLY A 134 -10.57 -4.55 -13.61
CA GLY A 134 -11.32 -3.34 -13.99
C GLY A 134 -10.46 -2.09 -14.06
N ALA A 135 -9.63 -1.86 -13.04
CA ALA A 135 -8.73 -0.70 -13.03
C ALA A 135 -7.69 -0.77 -14.15
N VAL A 136 -7.14 -1.97 -14.43
CA VAL A 136 -6.15 -2.17 -15.50
C VAL A 136 -6.77 -1.94 -16.88
N GLU A 137 -7.94 -2.52 -17.16
CA GLU A 137 -8.60 -2.36 -18.46
C GLU A 137 -9.12 -0.94 -18.69
N MET A 138 -9.66 -0.29 -17.65
CA MET A 138 -10.11 1.09 -17.76
C MET A 138 -8.93 2.06 -17.93
N ALA A 139 -7.79 1.80 -17.25
CA ALA A 139 -6.57 2.59 -17.44
C ALA A 139 -6.00 2.45 -18.86
N ARG A 140 -6.00 1.25 -19.41
CA ARG A 140 -5.54 1.00 -20.78
C ARG A 140 -6.29 1.82 -21.82
N ASP A 141 -7.61 1.98 -21.63
CA ASP A 141 -8.50 2.65 -22.57
C ASP A 141 -8.70 4.16 -22.28
N ALA A 142 -8.22 4.67 -21.17
CA ALA A 142 -8.47 6.04 -20.72
C ALA A 142 -7.88 7.06 -21.72
N ASP A 143 -8.71 7.99 -22.21
CA ASP A 143 -8.29 9.14 -23.00
C ASP A 143 -7.86 10.32 -22.13
N LEU A 144 -8.29 10.33 -20.87
CA LEU A 144 -7.88 11.29 -19.85
C LEU A 144 -7.64 10.59 -18.51
N VAL A 145 -6.46 10.81 -17.93
CA VAL A 145 -6.10 10.36 -16.60
C VAL A 145 -6.00 11.57 -15.66
N ILE A 146 -6.79 11.56 -14.59
CA ILE A 146 -6.79 12.60 -13.57
C ILE A 146 -6.09 12.06 -12.33
N GLY A 147 -4.82 12.39 -12.16
CA GLY A 147 -4.04 12.02 -10.98
C GLY A 147 -4.33 12.94 -9.81
N ILE A 148 -4.67 12.36 -8.65
CA ILE A 148 -4.99 13.11 -7.44
C ILE A 148 -4.05 12.67 -6.32
N GLY A 149 -3.07 13.52 -5.99
CA GLY A 149 -2.10 13.26 -4.94
C GLY A 149 -1.29 11.97 -5.17
N THR A 150 -1.05 11.61 -6.41
CA THR A 150 -0.24 10.45 -6.81
C THR A 150 1.12 10.87 -7.36
N ARG A 151 2.16 10.06 -7.12
CA ARG A 151 3.50 10.25 -7.65
C ARG A 151 3.76 9.48 -8.95
N TYR A 152 2.77 8.73 -9.43
CA TYR A 152 2.93 7.84 -10.59
C TYR A 152 4.20 6.98 -10.49
N SER A 153 4.33 6.24 -9.37
CA SER A 153 5.44 5.31 -9.19
C SER A 153 5.42 4.22 -10.26
N ASP A 154 6.51 3.48 -10.37
CA ASP A 154 6.62 2.34 -11.28
C ASP A 154 5.49 1.33 -11.09
N PHE A 155 5.12 1.03 -9.84
CA PHE A 155 3.98 0.19 -9.50
C PHE A 155 2.66 0.74 -10.06
N THR A 156 2.37 2.03 -9.85
CA THR A 156 1.12 2.67 -10.29
C THR A 156 0.98 2.67 -11.81
N THR A 157 2.08 2.84 -12.53
CA THR A 157 2.10 2.89 -13.99
C THR A 157 2.28 1.52 -14.65
N ALA A 158 2.37 0.44 -13.85
CA ALA A 158 2.71 -0.89 -14.35
C ALA A 158 3.93 -0.83 -15.29
N SER A 159 5.04 -0.26 -14.78
CA SER A 159 6.26 -0.01 -15.54
C SER A 159 6.00 0.70 -16.88
N LYS A 160 5.17 1.75 -16.86
CA LYS A 160 4.77 2.56 -18.03
C LYS A 160 3.95 1.80 -19.08
N THR A 161 3.27 0.72 -18.69
CA THR A 161 2.38 -0.03 -19.59
C THR A 161 0.89 0.15 -19.28
N ALA A 162 0.52 0.91 -18.23
CA ALA A 162 -0.86 1.04 -17.81
C ALA A 162 -1.74 1.82 -18.80
N PHE A 163 -1.26 2.98 -19.31
CA PHE A 163 -2.06 3.91 -20.10
C PHE A 163 -1.71 3.79 -21.58
N GLN A 164 -2.53 3.06 -22.34
CA GLN A 164 -2.21 2.69 -23.72
C GLN A 164 -3.02 3.45 -24.80
N HIS A 165 -4.01 4.28 -24.41
CA HIS A 165 -4.74 5.07 -25.39
C HIS A 165 -3.79 5.99 -26.18
N PRO A 166 -3.84 6.03 -27.53
CA PRO A 166 -2.87 6.78 -28.34
C PRO A 166 -2.75 8.26 -27.96
N GLU A 167 -3.88 8.87 -27.65
CA GLU A 167 -4.01 10.30 -27.35
C GLU A 167 -4.30 10.55 -25.85
N VAL A 168 -3.83 9.69 -24.95
CA VAL A 168 -4.05 9.88 -23.52
C VAL A 168 -3.48 11.21 -23.05
N LYS A 169 -4.30 11.98 -22.34
CA LYS A 169 -3.92 13.23 -21.68
C LYS A 169 -3.91 13.04 -20.16
N PHE A 170 -3.17 13.89 -19.47
CA PHE A 170 -3.07 13.86 -18.01
C PHE A 170 -3.43 15.22 -17.41
N ILE A 171 -4.18 15.19 -16.31
CA ILE A 171 -4.35 16.29 -15.37
C ILE A 171 -3.76 15.83 -14.06
N ASN A 172 -2.79 16.55 -13.51
CA ASN A 172 -2.10 16.16 -12.30
C ASN A 172 -2.39 17.15 -11.17
N ILE A 173 -3.22 16.74 -10.22
CA ILE A 173 -3.53 17.49 -8.98
C ILE A 173 -2.54 17.02 -7.92
N ASN A 174 -1.57 17.86 -7.59
CA ASN A 174 -0.59 17.56 -6.56
C ASN A 174 -0.07 18.85 -5.92
N ILE A 175 0.34 18.74 -4.66
CA ILE A 175 0.99 19.84 -3.95
C ILE A 175 2.44 20.02 -4.38
N CYS A 176 3.10 18.93 -4.83
CA CYS A 176 4.49 18.91 -5.25
C CYS A 176 4.58 19.19 -6.75
N GLU A 177 5.36 20.20 -7.14
CA GLU A 177 5.57 20.59 -8.54
C GLU A 177 6.15 19.44 -9.38
N LEU A 178 7.15 18.72 -8.86
CA LEU A 178 7.76 17.58 -9.55
C LEU A 178 6.72 16.52 -9.96
N ASP A 179 5.76 16.25 -9.09
CA ASP A 179 4.75 15.22 -9.35
C ASP A 179 3.65 15.74 -10.29
N THR A 180 3.35 17.04 -10.28
CA THR A 180 2.40 17.63 -11.24
C THR A 180 2.93 17.67 -12.66
N ALA A 181 4.25 17.81 -12.84
CA ALA A 181 4.89 17.86 -14.16
C ALA A 181 5.01 16.51 -14.87
N LYS A 182 4.75 15.39 -14.17
CA LYS A 182 4.93 14.05 -14.73
C LYS A 182 3.99 13.78 -15.91
N HIS A 183 4.50 12.99 -16.87
CA HIS A 183 3.77 12.54 -18.07
C HIS A 183 3.31 13.67 -19.00
N GLY A 184 3.98 14.83 -18.98
CA GLY A 184 3.57 15.98 -19.76
C GLY A 184 2.15 16.47 -19.44
N GLY A 185 1.66 16.17 -18.24
CA GLY A 185 0.30 16.46 -17.83
C GLY A 185 0.06 17.94 -17.53
N MET A 186 -1.20 18.34 -17.63
CA MET A 186 -1.64 19.66 -17.15
C MET A 186 -1.41 19.75 -15.65
N MET A 187 -0.66 20.75 -15.23
CA MET A 187 -0.24 20.93 -13.84
C MET A 187 -1.32 21.69 -13.05
N LEU A 188 -2.00 21.03 -12.12
CA LEU A 188 -2.82 21.67 -11.09
C LEU A 188 -2.08 21.60 -9.77
N GLN A 189 -1.07 22.45 -9.59
CA GLN A 189 -0.29 22.52 -8.36
C GLN A 189 -1.12 23.13 -7.24
N GLY A 190 -1.62 22.28 -6.35
CA GLY A 190 -2.48 22.69 -5.24
C GLY A 190 -2.90 21.54 -4.35
N ASP A 191 -3.54 21.87 -3.25
CA ASP A 191 -4.15 20.91 -2.34
C ASP A 191 -5.33 20.19 -3.01
N ALA A 192 -5.39 18.87 -2.89
CA ALA A 192 -6.38 18.06 -3.59
C ALA A 192 -7.83 18.38 -3.19
N LYS A 193 -8.08 18.72 -1.90
CA LYS A 193 -9.41 19.02 -1.41
C LYS A 193 -9.96 20.27 -2.07
N VAL A 194 -9.25 21.39 -1.95
CA VAL A 194 -9.71 22.67 -2.50
C VAL A 194 -9.76 22.66 -4.03
N THR A 195 -8.84 21.94 -4.68
CA THR A 195 -8.84 21.78 -6.14
C THR A 195 -10.08 21.02 -6.62
N LEU A 196 -10.47 19.94 -5.96
CA LEU A 196 -11.67 19.18 -6.31
C LEU A 196 -12.95 20.00 -6.03
N GLU A 197 -13.00 20.78 -4.96
CA GLU A 197 -14.14 21.69 -4.66
C GLU A 197 -14.34 22.72 -5.79
N GLU A 198 -13.26 23.32 -6.26
CA GLU A 198 -13.30 24.29 -7.35
C GLU A 198 -13.62 23.66 -8.71
N LEU A 199 -13.01 22.53 -9.04
CA LEU A 199 -13.36 21.78 -10.26
C LEU A 199 -14.83 21.35 -10.27
N GLN A 200 -15.37 20.90 -9.11
CA GLN A 200 -16.78 20.54 -9.00
C GLN A 200 -17.72 21.71 -9.30
N THR A 201 -17.32 22.92 -8.92
CA THR A 201 -18.07 24.15 -9.21
C THR A 201 -18.01 24.46 -10.69
N LEU A 202 -16.83 24.39 -11.33
CA LEU A 202 -16.64 24.68 -12.75
C LEU A 202 -17.34 23.66 -13.67
N LEU A 203 -17.36 22.39 -13.26
CA LEU A 203 -18.02 21.32 -14.04
C LEU A 203 -19.55 21.37 -14.00
N GLY A 204 -20.15 22.11 -13.06
CA GLY A 204 -21.61 22.22 -12.98
C GLY A 204 -22.29 20.85 -12.91
N ASP A 205 -23.20 20.56 -13.84
CA ASP A 205 -23.95 19.30 -13.91
C ASP A 205 -23.33 18.25 -14.84
N PHE A 206 -22.05 18.41 -15.15
CA PHE A 206 -21.33 17.46 -16.01
C PHE A 206 -21.42 16.02 -15.48
N LYS A 207 -21.63 15.10 -16.38
CA LYS A 207 -21.59 13.64 -16.14
C LYS A 207 -20.93 12.96 -17.33
N ILE A 208 -20.13 11.94 -17.01
CA ILE A 208 -19.53 11.11 -18.06
C ILE A 208 -20.57 10.32 -18.85
N ASN A 209 -20.16 9.83 -20.00
CA ASN A 209 -20.95 8.94 -20.85
C ASN A 209 -21.48 7.73 -20.05
N LYS A 210 -22.76 7.39 -20.28
CA LYS A 210 -23.44 6.27 -19.63
C LYS A 210 -22.74 4.94 -19.90
N ASP A 211 -22.26 4.71 -21.12
CA ASP A 211 -21.63 3.45 -21.51
C ASP A 211 -20.30 3.25 -20.77
N HIS A 212 -19.50 4.31 -20.62
CA HIS A 212 -18.26 4.27 -19.86
C HIS A 212 -18.50 3.94 -18.38
N ARG A 213 -19.53 4.55 -17.79
CA ARG A 213 -19.94 4.25 -16.41
C ARG A 213 -20.43 2.80 -16.25
N GLN A 214 -21.25 2.30 -17.18
CA GLN A 214 -21.73 0.93 -17.15
C GLN A 214 -20.60 -0.09 -17.34
N LYS A 215 -19.61 0.23 -18.19
CA LYS A 215 -18.40 -0.60 -18.33
C LYS A 215 -17.65 -0.74 -17.01
N ALA A 216 -17.45 0.37 -16.28
CA ALA A 216 -16.81 0.35 -14.96
C ALA A 216 -17.59 -0.49 -13.94
N GLN A 217 -18.92 -0.32 -13.86
CA GLN A 217 -19.77 -1.10 -12.96
C GLN A 217 -19.72 -2.60 -13.26
N LYS A 218 -19.74 -2.99 -14.54
CA LYS A 218 -19.60 -4.40 -14.94
C LYS A 218 -18.27 -5.00 -14.48
N PHE A 219 -17.18 -4.25 -14.56
CA PHE A 219 -15.89 -4.71 -14.05
C PHE A 219 -15.89 -4.86 -12.53
N ASN A 220 -16.55 -3.96 -11.78
CA ASN A 220 -16.69 -4.09 -10.34
C ASN A 220 -17.44 -5.36 -9.96
N GLU A 221 -18.57 -5.65 -10.63
CA GLU A 221 -19.35 -6.89 -10.39
C GLU A 221 -18.53 -8.15 -10.69
N GLN A 222 -17.69 -8.14 -11.73
CA GLN A 222 -16.80 -9.24 -12.04
C GLN A 222 -15.71 -9.40 -10.98
N TRP A 223 -15.17 -8.29 -10.51
CA TRP A 223 -14.12 -8.30 -9.48
C TRP A 223 -14.65 -8.77 -8.14
N ASP A 224 -15.84 -8.34 -7.73
CA ASP A 224 -16.48 -8.80 -6.49
C ASP A 224 -16.66 -10.32 -6.47
N LYS A 225 -17.13 -10.90 -7.57
CA LYS A 225 -17.21 -12.36 -7.72
C LYS A 225 -15.85 -13.03 -7.59
N ARG A 226 -14.82 -12.44 -8.22
CA ARG A 226 -13.45 -12.98 -8.13
C ARG A 226 -12.90 -12.94 -6.72
N VAL A 227 -13.13 -11.85 -5.98
CA VAL A 227 -12.74 -11.73 -4.56
C VAL A 227 -13.44 -12.81 -3.73
N ASP A 228 -14.74 -13.02 -3.93
CA ASP A 228 -15.50 -14.04 -3.19
C ASP A 228 -15.01 -15.44 -3.52
N GLU A 229 -14.63 -15.75 -4.76
CA GLU A 229 -14.00 -17.02 -5.15
C GLU A 229 -12.66 -17.21 -4.42
N VAL A 230 -11.80 -16.18 -4.38
CA VAL A 230 -10.50 -16.24 -3.71
C VAL A 230 -10.66 -16.42 -2.21
N TYR A 231 -11.59 -15.72 -1.57
CA TYR A 231 -11.86 -15.84 -0.14
C TYR A 231 -12.40 -17.23 0.28
N ASN A 232 -13.01 -17.94 -0.67
CA ASN A 232 -13.65 -19.24 -0.43
C ASN A 232 -12.99 -20.40 -1.21
N TYR A 233 -11.75 -20.27 -1.60
CA TYR A 233 -11.09 -21.20 -2.53
C TYR A 233 -11.04 -22.65 -2.06
N ARG A 234 -10.70 -22.93 -0.80
CA ARG A 234 -10.71 -24.26 -0.15
C ARG A 234 -10.12 -25.40 -1.01
N HIS A 235 -8.89 -25.22 -1.50
CA HIS A 235 -8.22 -26.20 -2.39
C HIS A 235 -7.76 -27.51 -1.70
N GLY A 236 -7.86 -27.58 -0.38
CA GLY A 236 -7.60 -28.82 0.39
C GLY A 236 -6.12 -29.18 0.63
N LYS A 237 -5.19 -28.30 0.26
CA LYS A 237 -3.74 -28.48 0.46
C LYS A 237 -3.15 -27.50 1.50
N GLY A 238 -3.96 -27.10 2.46
CA GLY A 238 -3.63 -26.04 3.40
C GLY A 238 -4.40 -24.75 3.10
N LEU A 239 -4.03 -23.66 3.74
CA LEU A 239 -4.67 -22.35 3.55
C LEU A 239 -3.96 -21.57 2.46
N SER A 240 -4.70 -20.89 1.60
CA SER A 240 -4.14 -19.88 0.72
C SER A 240 -4.07 -18.52 1.41
N GLN A 241 -3.14 -17.65 0.98
CA GLN A 241 -3.06 -16.29 1.49
C GLN A 241 -4.36 -15.52 1.28
N GLY A 242 -5.06 -15.75 0.16
CA GLY A 242 -6.35 -15.13 -0.14
C GLY A 242 -7.46 -15.52 0.84
N GLU A 243 -7.52 -16.78 1.27
CA GLU A 243 -8.47 -17.25 2.28
C GLU A 243 -8.19 -16.62 3.65
N ILE A 244 -6.92 -16.48 4.03
CA ILE A 244 -6.54 -15.84 5.29
C ILE A 244 -6.94 -14.35 5.26
N ILE A 245 -6.63 -13.64 4.16
CA ILE A 245 -7.07 -12.25 3.95
C ILE A 245 -8.59 -12.15 4.07
N GLY A 246 -9.33 -13.07 3.42
CA GLY A 246 -10.78 -13.11 3.45
C GLY A 246 -11.33 -13.32 4.84
N ALA A 247 -10.78 -14.22 5.64
CA ALA A 247 -11.19 -14.47 7.01
C ALA A 247 -11.06 -13.20 7.86
N VAL A 248 -9.91 -12.51 7.80
CA VAL A 248 -9.66 -11.29 8.56
C VAL A 248 -10.55 -10.14 8.09
N ASN A 249 -10.65 -9.93 6.77
CA ASN A 249 -11.44 -8.83 6.20
C ASN A 249 -12.94 -8.98 6.49
N ASN A 250 -13.48 -10.20 6.40
CA ASN A 250 -14.88 -10.45 6.73
C ASN A 250 -15.17 -10.28 8.23
N PHE A 251 -14.20 -10.61 9.09
CA PHE A 251 -14.32 -10.45 10.54
C PHE A 251 -14.16 -9.01 11.01
N SER A 252 -13.35 -8.19 10.33
CA SER A 252 -13.07 -6.81 10.72
C SER A 252 -14.33 -5.95 10.71
N ASP A 253 -14.42 -5.02 11.65
CA ASP A 253 -15.49 -4.01 11.73
C ASP A 253 -15.16 -2.75 10.90
N GLU A 254 -16.12 -1.81 10.80
CA GLU A 254 -15.94 -0.58 10.02
C GLU A 254 -14.80 0.31 10.52
N ASN A 255 -14.55 0.32 11.83
CA ASN A 255 -13.52 1.18 12.44
C ASN A 255 -12.14 0.52 12.54
N ASP A 256 -12.03 -0.75 12.16
CA ASP A 256 -10.77 -1.47 12.28
C ASP A 256 -9.74 -1.02 11.23
N VAL A 257 -8.47 -1.23 11.55
CA VAL A 257 -7.34 -0.88 10.67
C VAL A 257 -6.54 -2.13 10.35
N MET A 258 -6.29 -2.35 9.07
CA MET A 258 -5.33 -3.33 8.60
C MET A 258 -3.99 -2.64 8.32
N ILE A 259 -2.92 -3.19 8.87
CA ILE A 259 -1.53 -2.72 8.67
C ILE A 259 -0.72 -3.83 8.01
N SER A 260 0.03 -3.47 6.96
CA SER A 260 1.03 -4.36 6.34
C SER A 260 2.16 -3.52 5.73
N ALA A 261 3.21 -4.15 5.21
CA ALA A 261 4.32 -3.42 4.59
C ALA A 261 4.93 -4.15 3.40
N ALA A 262 5.53 -5.32 3.59
CA ALA A 262 6.38 -5.94 2.58
C ALA A 262 6.01 -7.41 2.28
N GLY A 263 6.62 -7.95 1.22
CA GLY A 263 6.41 -9.33 0.78
C GLY A 263 5.30 -9.49 -0.27
N SER A 264 4.64 -10.64 -0.30
CA SER A 264 3.49 -10.91 -1.18
C SER A 264 2.18 -10.32 -0.66
N LEU A 265 2.04 -10.19 0.65
CA LEU A 265 0.85 -9.68 1.32
C LEU A 265 0.39 -8.31 0.82
N PRO A 266 1.24 -7.27 0.71
CA PRO A 266 0.81 -5.95 0.24
C PRO A 266 0.12 -5.98 -1.11
N GLY A 267 0.65 -6.72 -2.07
CA GLY A 267 0.07 -6.84 -3.40
C GLY A 267 -1.31 -7.48 -3.38
N ASP A 268 -1.47 -8.54 -2.61
CA ASP A 268 -2.73 -9.25 -2.47
C ASP A 268 -3.75 -8.45 -1.64
N LEU A 269 -3.31 -7.79 -0.57
CA LEU A 269 -4.14 -6.87 0.20
C LEU A 269 -4.61 -5.68 -0.64
N HIS A 270 -3.76 -5.13 -1.50
CA HIS A 270 -4.14 -4.05 -2.40
C HIS A 270 -5.29 -4.46 -3.33
N LYS A 271 -5.24 -5.68 -3.88
CA LYS A 271 -6.32 -6.23 -4.72
C LYS A 271 -7.58 -6.58 -3.93
N LEU A 272 -7.42 -7.33 -2.84
CA LEU A 272 -8.51 -8.09 -2.22
C LEU A 272 -9.17 -7.39 -1.04
N TRP A 273 -8.44 -6.55 -0.28
CA TRP A 273 -8.98 -5.95 0.94
C TRP A 273 -10.15 -5.01 0.63
N LYS A 274 -11.34 -5.34 1.13
CA LYS A 274 -12.55 -4.53 1.07
C LYS A 274 -12.48 -3.44 2.14
N THR A 275 -12.00 -2.25 1.77
CA THR A 275 -11.81 -1.12 2.70
C THR A 275 -13.14 -0.51 3.09
N LYS A 276 -13.51 -0.59 4.37
CA LYS A 276 -14.80 -0.16 4.90
C LYS A 276 -14.84 1.31 5.32
N ASN A 277 -13.68 1.88 5.64
CA ASN A 277 -13.51 3.29 5.99
C ASN A 277 -12.19 3.85 5.44
N SER A 278 -12.08 5.18 5.38
CA SER A 278 -10.93 5.88 4.79
C SER A 278 -9.60 5.71 5.53
N LYS A 279 -9.64 5.26 6.79
CA LYS A 279 -8.45 4.99 7.62
C LYS A 279 -8.33 3.51 7.97
N GLY A 280 -9.04 2.63 7.27
CA GLY A 280 -9.08 1.19 7.53
C GLY A 280 -7.97 0.38 6.85
N PHE A 281 -7.13 1.03 6.07
CA PHE A 281 -6.02 0.41 5.36
C PHE A 281 -4.78 1.27 5.48
N HIS A 282 -3.69 0.70 5.98
CA HIS A 282 -2.40 1.37 5.99
C HIS A 282 -1.30 0.41 5.52
N LEU A 283 -0.49 0.90 4.62
CA LEU A 283 0.63 0.18 4.06
C LEU A 283 1.86 1.09 4.06
N GLU A 284 2.97 0.63 4.63
CA GLU A 284 4.24 1.26 4.35
C GLU A 284 4.61 0.92 2.89
N TYR A 285 4.58 1.95 2.06
CA TYR A 285 4.70 1.76 0.63
C TYR A 285 5.95 2.42 0.05
N GLY A 286 6.44 3.48 0.65
CA GLY A 286 7.52 4.29 0.10
C GLY A 286 8.77 3.49 -0.25
N ASN A 287 9.16 2.56 0.62
CA ASN A 287 10.33 1.71 0.48
C ASN A 287 10.06 0.22 0.70
N SER A 288 8.82 -0.18 0.94
CA SER A 288 8.41 -1.56 1.27
C SER A 288 9.26 -2.17 2.39
N CYS A 289 9.36 -1.43 3.51
CA CYS A 289 10.24 -1.78 4.62
C CYS A 289 9.77 -3.03 5.35
N MET A 290 10.49 -4.15 5.21
CA MET A 290 10.26 -5.34 6.00
C MET A 290 10.49 -5.05 7.49
N GLY A 291 9.59 -5.54 8.34
CA GLY A 291 9.64 -5.31 9.79
C GLY A 291 8.87 -4.08 10.27
N TYR A 292 8.36 -3.24 9.35
CA TYR A 292 7.52 -2.08 9.72
C TYR A 292 6.19 -2.50 10.37
N GLU A 293 5.64 -3.64 9.99
CA GLU A 293 4.24 -4.01 10.21
C GLU A 293 3.82 -3.93 11.68
N ILE A 294 4.61 -4.52 12.60
CA ILE A 294 4.29 -4.54 14.04
C ILE A 294 4.48 -3.16 14.65
N ALA A 295 5.61 -2.50 14.36
CA ALA A 295 5.89 -1.15 14.83
C ALA A 295 4.86 -0.13 14.31
N GLY A 296 4.49 -0.22 13.02
CA GLY A 296 3.44 0.59 12.41
C GLY A 296 2.06 0.33 13.03
N GLY A 297 1.75 -0.94 13.32
CA GLY A 297 0.54 -1.32 14.04
C GLY A 297 0.47 -0.74 15.44
N LEU A 298 1.58 -0.80 16.17
CA LEU A 298 1.70 -0.20 17.50
C LEU A 298 1.51 1.32 17.44
N GLY A 299 2.17 2.00 16.50
CA GLY A 299 2.01 3.44 16.28
C GLY A 299 0.57 3.83 15.96
N ALA A 300 -0.12 3.06 15.10
CA ALA A 300 -1.53 3.28 14.80
C ALA A 300 -2.43 3.09 16.03
N LYS A 301 -2.16 2.06 16.86
CA LYS A 301 -2.88 1.81 18.13
C LYS A 301 -2.65 2.92 19.15
N MET A 302 -1.44 3.44 19.24
CA MET A 302 -1.11 4.57 20.11
C MET A 302 -1.80 5.87 19.65
N ALA A 303 -1.91 6.07 18.34
CA ALA A 303 -2.58 7.26 17.78
C ALA A 303 -4.10 7.25 17.99
N ASP A 304 -4.73 6.06 17.93
CA ASP A 304 -6.16 5.89 18.20
C ASP A 304 -6.40 4.56 18.95
N PRO A 305 -6.34 4.59 20.30
CA PRO A 305 -6.50 3.39 21.13
C PRO A 305 -7.88 2.73 21.03
N THR A 306 -8.87 3.41 20.48
CA THR A 306 -10.25 2.89 20.38
C THR A 306 -10.44 1.91 19.24
N ARG A 307 -9.52 1.88 18.27
CA ARG A 307 -9.61 1.03 17.09
C ARG A 307 -8.93 -0.32 17.30
N GLU A 308 -9.51 -1.38 16.74
CA GLU A 308 -8.80 -2.64 16.61
C GLU A 308 -7.79 -2.57 15.46
N ILE A 309 -6.59 -3.08 15.70
CA ILE A 309 -5.49 -3.07 14.71
C ILE A 309 -5.16 -4.51 14.33
N TYR A 310 -5.36 -4.85 13.07
CA TYR A 310 -4.93 -6.11 12.47
C TYR A 310 -3.59 -5.90 11.74
N VAL A 311 -2.54 -6.48 12.27
CA VAL A 311 -1.21 -6.48 11.61
C VAL A 311 -1.10 -7.75 10.79
N MET A 312 -1.02 -7.65 9.47
CA MET A 312 -0.80 -8.79 8.58
C MET A 312 0.66 -8.83 8.14
N ILE A 313 1.38 -9.87 8.56
CA ILE A 313 2.83 -9.97 8.39
C ILE A 313 3.24 -11.38 7.95
N GLY A 314 4.19 -11.45 7.01
CA GLY A 314 4.85 -12.69 6.62
C GLY A 314 6.01 -13.05 7.54
N ASP A 315 6.40 -14.32 7.52
CA ASP A 315 7.50 -14.90 8.29
C ASP A 315 8.83 -14.15 8.12
N GLY A 316 9.22 -13.82 6.89
CA GLY A 316 10.46 -13.10 6.63
C GLY A 316 10.46 -11.68 7.21
N SER A 317 9.35 -10.96 7.12
CA SER A 317 9.19 -9.62 7.70
C SER A 317 9.15 -9.67 9.23
N TYR A 318 8.49 -10.68 9.79
CA TYR A 318 8.44 -10.92 11.23
C TYR A 318 9.85 -11.12 11.83
N LEU A 319 10.69 -11.92 11.18
CA LEU A 319 12.06 -12.15 11.62
C LEU A 319 12.96 -10.90 11.57
N MET A 320 12.58 -9.87 10.82
CA MET A 320 13.34 -8.63 10.75
C MET A 320 13.15 -7.74 11.98
N LEU A 321 11.90 -7.64 12.51
CA LEU A 321 11.58 -6.73 13.61
C LEU A 321 10.32 -7.19 14.37
N ALA A 322 10.45 -8.25 15.18
CA ALA A 322 9.36 -8.76 16.01
C ALA A 322 9.29 -8.15 17.42
N GLN A 323 10.36 -7.49 17.87
CA GLN A 323 10.54 -7.07 19.26
C GLN A 323 9.56 -5.98 19.73
N GLU A 324 8.88 -5.28 18.81
CA GLU A 324 7.84 -4.31 19.19
C GLU A 324 6.59 -4.98 19.81
N ILE A 325 6.50 -6.32 19.77
CA ILE A 325 5.56 -7.08 20.59
C ILE A 325 5.81 -6.79 22.08
N VAL A 326 7.07 -6.74 22.49
CA VAL A 326 7.45 -6.43 23.89
C VAL A 326 6.99 -5.03 24.27
N THR A 327 7.24 -4.04 23.41
CA THR A 327 6.79 -2.67 23.62
C THR A 327 5.26 -2.57 23.71
N SER A 328 4.52 -3.28 22.84
CA SER A 328 3.06 -3.28 22.87
C SER A 328 2.50 -3.80 24.20
N ILE A 329 3.17 -4.79 24.79
CA ILE A 329 2.78 -5.37 26.08
C ILE A 329 3.16 -4.42 27.23
N GLN A 330 4.38 -3.86 27.20
CA GLN A 330 4.84 -2.90 28.19
C GLN A 330 3.92 -1.69 28.29
N GLU A 331 3.53 -1.14 27.14
CA GLU A 331 2.68 0.05 27.04
C GLU A 331 1.17 -0.26 27.09
N ASN A 332 0.80 -1.56 27.20
CA ASN A 332 -0.58 -2.02 27.23
C ASN A 332 -1.41 -1.59 26.00
N PHE A 333 -0.79 -1.58 24.83
CA PHE A 333 -1.45 -1.37 23.54
C PHE A 333 -1.64 -2.69 22.80
N LYS A 334 -2.84 -3.26 22.89
CA LYS A 334 -3.19 -4.53 22.25
C LYS A 334 -3.12 -4.44 20.73
N LEU A 335 -2.45 -5.43 20.10
CA LEU A 335 -2.47 -5.71 18.67
C LEU A 335 -3.02 -7.10 18.40
N THR A 336 -3.67 -7.28 17.25
CA THR A 336 -4.00 -8.59 16.69
C THR A 336 -3.12 -8.82 15.46
N ILE A 337 -2.12 -9.69 15.61
CA ILE A 337 -1.08 -9.95 14.60
C ILE A 337 -1.42 -11.26 13.89
N ILE A 338 -1.60 -11.22 12.57
CA ILE A 338 -1.80 -12.38 11.72
C ILE A 338 -0.44 -12.72 11.10
N LEU A 339 0.24 -13.70 11.68
CA LEU A 339 1.56 -14.16 11.25
C LEU A 339 1.41 -15.32 10.28
N ILE A 340 1.69 -15.06 9.01
CA ILE A 340 1.53 -16.01 7.92
C ILE A 340 2.91 -16.59 7.55
N ASN A 341 3.09 -17.87 7.83
CA ASN A 341 4.31 -18.58 7.48
C ASN A 341 4.18 -19.26 6.10
N ASN A 342 5.11 -18.93 5.21
CA ASN A 342 5.26 -19.57 3.89
C ASN A 342 6.69 -20.10 3.65
N ASP A 343 7.46 -20.31 4.73
CA ASP A 343 8.82 -20.84 4.76
C ASP A 343 9.83 -19.98 3.99
N GLY A 344 9.75 -18.65 4.11
CA GLY A 344 10.76 -17.76 3.57
C GLY A 344 10.25 -16.52 2.86
N TYR A 345 10.98 -16.08 1.86
CA TYR A 345 10.72 -14.84 1.11
C TYR A 345 9.92 -15.14 -0.17
N LYS A 346 8.65 -15.54 0.00
CA LYS A 346 7.75 -15.97 -1.10
C LYS A 346 7.72 -14.98 -2.27
N SER A 347 7.64 -13.68 -2.00
CA SER A 347 7.57 -12.64 -3.05
C SER A 347 8.80 -12.70 -3.97
N ILE A 348 9.99 -12.72 -3.38
CA ILE A 348 11.25 -12.77 -4.15
C ILE A 348 11.39 -14.10 -4.89
N GLY A 349 11.00 -15.22 -4.23
CA GLY A 349 10.99 -16.54 -4.86
C GLY A 349 10.06 -16.62 -6.06
N SER A 350 8.86 -16.05 -5.97
CA SER A 350 7.89 -16.01 -7.08
C SER A 350 8.38 -15.13 -8.24
N LEU A 351 8.96 -13.95 -7.94
CA LEU A 351 9.57 -13.09 -8.95
C LEU A 351 10.72 -13.81 -9.67
N SER A 352 11.61 -14.49 -8.92
CA SER A 352 12.70 -15.28 -9.50
C SER A 352 12.18 -16.37 -10.43
N ARG A 353 11.16 -17.12 -10.00
CA ARG A 353 10.54 -18.18 -10.83
C ARG A 353 9.86 -17.62 -12.07
N SER A 354 9.22 -16.46 -11.99
CA SER A 354 8.59 -15.81 -13.15
C SER A 354 9.59 -15.43 -14.25
N LEU A 355 10.86 -15.27 -13.87
CA LEU A 355 11.98 -15.03 -14.79
C LEU A 355 12.70 -16.28 -15.24
N GLY A 356 12.15 -17.47 -14.94
CA GLY A 356 12.71 -18.76 -15.36
C GLY A 356 13.81 -19.32 -14.46
N SER A 357 14.04 -18.72 -13.29
CA SER A 357 14.93 -19.23 -12.25
C SER A 357 14.15 -20.13 -11.26
N GLU A 358 14.83 -20.74 -10.31
CA GLU A 358 14.23 -21.69 -9.34
C GLU A 358 13.93 -21.06 -7.99
N GLY A 359 14.12 -19.75 -7.81
CA GLY A 359 13.90 -19.06 -6.53
C GLY A 359 14.98 -19.36 -5.49
N TYR A 360 16.20 -19.60 -5.93
CA TYR A 360 17.34 -19.92 -5.08
C TYR A 360 17.52 -18.91 -3.92
N GLY A 361 17.83 -19.45 -2.72
CA GLY A 361 18.12 -18.66 -1.52
C GLY A 361 16.91 -17.94 -0.90
N THR A 362 15.68 -18.22 -1.35
CA THR A 362 14.46 -17.53 -0.87
C THR A 362 13.63 -18.35 0.12
N ARG A 363 14.16 -19.48 0.58
CA ARG A 363 13.53 -20.37 1.57
C ARG A 363 14.41 -20.57 2.81
N PHE A 364 13.78 -20.91 3.93
CA PHE A 364 14.46 -21.30 5.15
C PHE A 364 14.90 -22.78 5.07
N LEU A 365 15.95 -23.03 4.29
CA LEU A 365 16.49 -24.37 4.07
C LEU A 365 17.91 -24.49 4.61
N TYR A 366 18.27 -25.71 5.03
CA TYR A 366 19.66 -26.03 5.30
C TYR A 366 20.49 -25.98 4.01
N ARG A 367 21.76 -25.66 4.16
CA ARG A 367 22.73 -25.76 3.07
C ARG A 367 22.95 -27.22 2.74
N ASN A 368 22.87 -27.57 1.47
CA ASN A 368 23.23 -28.91 0.97
C ASN A 368 24.75 -29.11 1.13
N GLU A 369 25.17 -30.16 1.84
CA GLU A 369 26.57 -30.41 2.12
C GLU A 369 27.39 -30.80 0.86
N GLN A 370 26.74 -31.38 -0.14
CA GLN A 370 27.39 -31.83 -1.39
C GLN A 370 27.59 -30.70 -2.38
N THR A 371 26.59 -29.88 -2.59
CA THR A 371 26.61 -28.77 -3.55
C THR A 371 27.08 -27.46 -2.94
N GLY A 372 27.03 -27.33 -1.60
CA GLY A 372 27.27 -26.08 -0.88
C GLY A 372 26.18 -25.02 -1.10
N LEU A 373 25.06 -25.36 -1.72
CA LEU A 373 23.97 -24.47 -2.08
C LEU A 373 22.78 -24.61 -1.12
N ILE A 374 21.94 -23.59 -1.06
CA ILE A 374 20.66 -23.62 -0.33
C ILE A 374 19.58 -24.00 -1.35
N ASP A 375 19.61 -25.28 -1.78
CA ASP A 375 18.80 -25.83 -2.86
C ASP A 375 18.00 -27.07 -2.43
N GLY A 376 17.69 -27.17 -1.14
CA GLY A 376 17.00 -28.33 -0.58
C GLY A 376 15.75 -28.73 -1.37
N ASP A 377 15.58 -30.04 -1.55
CA ASP A 377 14.39 -30.63 -2.16
C ASP A 377 13.14 -30.18 -1.40
N GLU A 378 12.21 -29.51 -2.09
CA GLU A 378 10.95 -29.01 -1.51
C GLU A 378 10.09 -30.13 -0.90
N THR A 379 10.32 -31.38 -1.31
CA THR A 379 9.62 -32.55 -0.79
C THR A 379 10.28 -33.12 0.48
N ASN A 380 11.52 -32.69 0.79
CA ASN A 380 12.26 -33.16 1.96
C ASN A 380 12.05 -32.22 3.17
N LYS A 381 11.14 -32.60 4.05
CA LYS A 381 10.86 -31.83 5.29
C LYS A 381 12.10 -31.67 6.19
N ASN A 382 13.09 -32.54 6.10
CA ASN A 382 14.33 -32.46 6.88
C ASN A 382 15.30 -31.40 6.32
N ALA A 383 15.04 -30.86 5.14
CA ALA A 383 15.83 -29.77 4.57
C ALA A 383 15.42 -28.39 5.09
N THR A 384 14.25 -28.25 5.69
CA THR A 384 13.74 -26.98 6.24
C THR A 384 14.36 -26.68 7.60
N LEU A 385 14.74 -25.42 7.83
CA LEU A 385 15.23 -24.95 9.13
C LEU A 385 14.13 -25.03 10.21
N PRO A 386 14.46 -25.40 11.44
CA PRO A 386 13.49 -25.52 12.55
C PRO A 386 13.13 -24.16 13.12
N VAL A 387 12.56 -23.26 12.32
CA VAL A 387 12.18 -21.90 12.75
C VAL A 387 10.80 -21.96 13.36
N ASP A 388 10.72 -21.92 14.69
CA ASP A 388 9.47 -21.89 15.44
C ASP A 388 9.05 -20.45 15.75
N LEU A 389 8.26 -19.86 14.86
CA LEU A 389 7.80 -18.47 14.98
C LEU A 389 6.71 -18.32 16.06
N ALA A 390 5.91 -19.36 16.30
CA ALA A 390 4.86 -19.34 17.32
C ALA A 390 5.49 -19.29 18.72
N SER A 391 6.47 -20.15 19.02
CA SER A 391 7.23 -20.11 20.25
C SER A 391 8.03 -18.82 20.43
N ASN A 392 8.59 -18.27 19.35
CA ASN A 392 9.26 -16.97 19.39
C ASN A 392 8.30 -15.86 19.81
N ALA A 393 7.13 -15.74 19.19
CA ALA A 393 6.12 -14.75 19.56
C ALA A 393 5.66 -14.90 21.01
N LYS A 394 5.50 -16.16 21.48
CA LYS A 394 5.17 -16.46 22.88
C LYS A 394 6.28 -16.02 23.83
N SER A 395 7.55 -16.22 23.48
CA SER A 395 8.70 -15.79 24.27
C SER A 395 8.81 -14.27 24.40
N LEU A 396 8.32 -13.52 23.40
CA LEU A 396 8.20 -12.05 23.44
C LEU A 396 7.00 -11.57 24.27
N GLY A 397 6.22 -12.49 24.82
CA GLY A 397 5.11 -12.21 25.74
C GLY A 397 3.73 -12.16 25.08
N ALA A 398 3.58 -12.41 23.78
CA ALA A 398 2.27 -12.46 23.15
C ALA A 398 1.40 -13.64 23.63
N HIS A 399 0.09 -13.50 23.56
CA HIS A 399 -0.81 -14.65 23.49
C HIS A 399 -0.75 -15.23 22.08
N VAL A 400 -0.54 -16.53 21.94
CA VAL A 400 -0.36 -17.17 20.62
C VAL A 400 -1.45 -18.20 20.40
N ILE A 401 -2.10 -18.14 19.23
CA ILE A 401 -3.11 -19.11 18.78
C ILE A 401 -2.63 -19.69 17.46
N GLU A 402 -2.35 -20.99 17.43
CA GLU A 402 -1.92 -21.69 16.23
C GLU A 402 -3.13 -22.22 15.45
N CYS A 403 -3.20 -21.95 14.16
CA CYS A 403 -4.31 -22.28 13.28
C CYS A 403 -3.84 -23.13 12.11
N GLN A 404 -4.53 -24.23 11.83
CA GLN A 404 -4.25 -25.12 10.70
C GLN A 404 -5.37 -25.08 9.64
N THR A 405 -6.58 -24.68 10.03
CA THR A 405 -7.74 -24.63 9.15
C THR A 405 -8.36 -23.24 9.11
N PHE A 406 -9.17 -23.01 8.08
CA PHE A 406 -9.94 -21.76 7.99
C PHE A 406 -10.86 -21.56 9.20
N LYS A 407 -11.41 -22.64 9.74
CA LYS A 407 -12.28 -22.57 10.93
C LYS A 407 -11.50 -22.17 12.18
N ASP A 408 -10.25 -22.62 12.29
CA ASP A 408 -9.39 -22.22 13.41
C ASP A 408 -9.10 -20.73 13.37
N ILE A 409 -8.82 -20.16 12.18
CA ILE A 409 -8.63 -18.70 12.02
C ILE A 409 -9.87 -17.93 12.46
N GLN A 410 -11.08 -18.37 12.06
CA GLN A 410 -12.31 -17.74 12.47
C GLN A 410 -12.49 -17.75 13.99
N ASN A 411 -12.22 -18.89 14.64
CA ASN A 411 -12.30 -19.03 16.08
C ASN A 411 -11.23 -18.19 16.79
N ALA A 412 -10.01 -18.18 16.27
CA ALA A 412 -8.90 -17.38 16.80
C ALA A 412 -9.17 -15.87 16.75
N LEU A 413 -9.79 -15.37 15.69
CA LEU A 413 -10.20 -13.98 15.58
C LEU A 413 -11.24 -13.60 16.65
N ILE A 414 -12.21 -14.48 16.92
CA ILE A 414 -13.21 -14.30 17.98
C ILE A 414 -12.51 -14.29 19.34
N GLU A 415 -11.62 -15.25 19.61
CA GLU A 415 -10.88 -15.36 20.85
C GLU A 415 -9.97 -14.12 21.05
N ALA A 416 -9.17 -13.73 20.04
CA ALA A 416 -8.30 -12.58 20.09
C ALA A 416 -9.07 -11.28 20.44
N LYS A 417 -10.29 -11.11 19.95
CA LYS A 417 -11.12 -9.93 20.25
C LYS A 417 -11.45 -9.83 21.74
N SER A 418 -11.58 -10.97 22.45
CA SER A 418 -11.89 -11.03 23.89
C SER A 418 -10.68 -10.88 24.81
N ILE A 419 -9.46 -11.02 24.29
CA ILE A 419 -8.21 -10.98 25.06
C ILE A 419 -7.68 -9.55 25.09
N ASN A 420 -7.38 -9.01 26.29
CA ASN A 420 -6.80 -7.69 26.49
C ASN A 420 -5.26 -7.70 26.44
N LYS A 421 -4.68 -8.45 25.51
CA LYS A 421 -3.24 -8.59 25.35
C LYS A 421 -2.93 -8.75 23.87
N THR A 422 -1.77 -8.29 23.43
CA THR A 422 -1.31 -8.54 22.06
C THR A 422 -1.34 -10.03 21.76
N THR A 423 -2.09 -10.38 20.72
CA THR A 423 -2.35 -11.75 20.29
C THR A 423 -1.76 -11.99 18.92
N VAL A 424 -1.03 -13.10 18.76
CA VAL A 424 -0.51 -13.55 17.46
C VAL A 424 -1.32 -14.78 17.04
N ILE A 425 -2.01 -14.65 15.93
CA ILE A 425 -2.65 -15.76 15.23
C ILE A 425 -1.64 -16.27 14.20
N TYR A 426 -1.03 -17.41 14.50
CA TYR A 426 -0.04 -18.04 13.62
C TYR A 426 -0.71 -19.05 12.70
N THR A 427 -0.35 -19.02 11.42
CA THR A 427 -0.81 -20.00 10.45
C THR A 427 0.19 -20.19 9.33
N GLU A 428 0.28 -21.43 8.85
CA GLU A 428 1.00 -21.75 7.61
C GLU A 428 0.10 -21.54 6.39
N CYS A 429 0.68 -21.11 5.28
CA CYS A 429 -0.04 -21.01 4.02
C CYS A 429 0.67 -21.74 2.88
N ASP A 430 -0.10 -22.20 1.91
CA ASP A 430 0.43 -22.78 0.68
C ASP A 430 1.17 -21.69 -0.13
N ARG A 431 2.48 -21.82 -0.21
CA ARG A 431 3.35 -20.87 -0.93
C ARG A 431 3.18 -20.89 -2.44
N HIS A 432 2.56 -21.93 -3.00
CA HIS A 432 2.36 -22.11 -4.44
C HIS A 432 1.03 -21.52 -4.93
N GLN A 433 0.19 -21.05 -4.02
CA GLN A 433 -1.05 -20.37 -4.37
C GLN A 433 -0.81 -18.86 -4.51
N ASP A 434 -0.79 -18.40 -5.75
CA ASP A 434 -0.66 -16.99 -6.09
C ASP A 434 -1.98 -16.42 -6.60
N ILE A 435 -2.25 -15.14 -6.32
CA ILE A 435 -3.40 -14.43 -6.83
C ILE A 435 -3.02 -13.84 -8.18
N GLU A 436 -3.88 -14.07 -9.17
CA GLU A 436 -3.69 -13.65 -10.54
C GLU A 436 -3.38 -12.15 -10.67
N GLY A 437 -2.40 -11.82 -11.51
CA GLY A 437 -2.05 -10.46 -11.89
C GLY A 437 -2.61 -10.09 -13.28
N TYR A 438 -3.03 -8.85 -13.46
CA TYR A 438 -3.64 -8.35 -14.70
C TYR A 438 -2.77 -7.31 -15.41
N ALA A 439 -1.67 -6.90 -14.80
CA ALA A 439 -0.74 -5.94 -15.37
C ALA A 439 0.68 -6.48 -15.35
N TRP A 440 1.47 -6.05 -16.31
CA TRP A 440 2.89 -6.36 -16.33
C TRP A 440 3.66 -5.44 -15.40
N TRP A 441 4.70 -5.98 -14.78
CA TRP A 441 5.68 -5.23 -14.00
C TRP A 441 7.07 -5.61 -14.46
N GLU A 442 7.91 -4.63 -14.73
CA GLU A 442 9.27 -4.82 -15.20
C GLU A 442 10.16 -5.36 -14.07
N VAL A 443 10.45 -6.63 -14.13
CA VAL A 443 11.48 -7.24 -13.28
C VAL A 443 12.69 -7.50 -14.16
N PRO A 444 13.87 -6.91 -13.85
CA PRO A 444 15.07 -7.09 -14.66
C PRO A 444 15.45 -8.56 -14.80
N ILE A 445 15.77 -8.97 -16.01
CA ILE A 445 16.13 -10.34 -16.36
C ILE A 445 17.48 -10.40 -17.06
N ALA A 446 18.25 -11.45 -16.82
CA ALA A 446 19.55 -11.65 -17.46
C ALA A 446 19.41 -11.73 -18.99
N GLU A 447 20.15 -10.89 -19.71
CA GLU A 447 20.17 -10.87 -21.19
C GLU A 447 20.83 -12.13 -21.75
N VAL A 448 21.78 -12.70 -21.02
CA VAL A 448 22.49 -13.92 -21.38
C VAL A 448 22.35 -14.94 -20.25
N SER A 449 21.92 -16.16 -20.58
CA SER A 449 21.81 -17.26 -19.64
C SER A 449 21.98 -18.59 -20.37
N GLN A 450 22.56 -19.59 -19.69
CA GLN A 450 22.60 -20.97 -20.17
C GLN A 450 21.28 -21.69 -19.92
N MET A 451 20.43 -21.19 -19.01
CA MET A 451 19.13 -21.78 -18.68
C MET A 451 18.10 -21.47 -19.78
N LYS A 452 17.53 -22.49 -20.38
CA LYS A 452 16.49 -22.35 -21.43
C LYS A 452 15.24 -21.64 -20.92
N SER A 453 14.88 -21.83 -19.67
CA SER A 453 13.74 -21.14 -19.00
C SER A 453 13.96 -19.63 -18.94
N VAL A 454 15.16 -19.17 -18.55
CA VAL A 454 15.53 -17.76 -18.52
C VAL A 454 15.55 -17.17 -19.93
N GLN A 455 16.12 -17.90 -20.91
CA GLN A 455 16.10 -17.45 -22.31
C GLN A 455 14.67 -17.28 -22.86
N LYS A 456 13.74 -18.17 -22.48
CA LYS A 456 12.32 -18.06 -22.84
C LYS A 456 11.69 -16.83 -22.16
N ALA A 457 11.90 -16.66 -20.86
CA ALA A 457 11.38 -15.55 -20.09
C ALA A 457 11.91 -14.19 -20.63
N TYR A 458 13.19 -14.12 -21.05
CA TYR A 458 13.75 -12.92 -21.66
C TYR A 458 13.06 -12.53 -22.98
N LYS A 459 12.67 -13.51 -23.80
CA LYS A 459 11.90 -13.23 -25.03
C LYS A 459 10.52 -12.63 -24.73
N GLU A 460 9.84 -13.13 -23.70
CA GLU A 460 8.55 -12.57 -23.26
C GLU A 460 8.73 -11.18 -22.63
N TYR A 461 9.75 -10.99 -21.81
CA TYR A 461 10.12 -9.68 -21.28
C TYR A 461 10.28 -8.61 -22.37
N LEU A 462 11.02 -8.94 -23.47
CA LEU A 462 11.20 -8.02 -24.59
C LEU A 462 9.91 -7.67 -25.32
N LYS A 463 8.92 -8.58 -25.35
CA LYS A 463 7.60 -8.29 -25.92
C LYS A 463 6.85 -7.27 -25.07
N HIS A 464 6.82 -7.47 -23.75
CA HIS A 464 6.16 -6.55 -22.84
C HIS A 464 6.85 -5.19 -22.79
N LYS A 465 8.18 -5.17 -22.82
CA LYS A 465 8.97 -3.94 -22.81
C LYS A 465 8.65 -3.01 -23.97
N LYS A 466 8.25 -3.55 -25.14
CA LYS A 466 7.81 -2.74 -26.30
C LYS A 466 6.53 -1.96 -26.05
N ASN A 467 5.73 -2.34 -25.05
CA ASN A 467 4.50 -1.65 -24.67
C ASN A 467 4.72 -0.50 -23.69
N GLN A 468 5.95 -0.30 -23.22
CA GLN A 468 6.31 0.85 -22.39
C GLN A 468 6.16 2.13 -23.20
N ARG A 469 5.46 3.11 -22.61
CA ARG A 469 5.22 4.40 -23.24
C ARG A 469 5.89 5.53 -22.46
N PHE A 470 6.40 6.49 -23.19
CA PHE A 470 6.89 7.75 -22.66
C PHE A 470 5.89 8.84 -23.06
N TYR A 471 5.46 9.61 -22.07
CA TYR A 471 4.52 10.72 -22.26
C TYR A 471 5.30 12.03 -22.12
N TYR A 472 5.09 12.96 -23.04
CA TYR A 472 5.80 14.23 -23.11
C TYR A 472 4.82 15.40 -23.10
#